data_84a4ccb85cab1ed051a8b8bf6e6e9cc3
#
_entry.id   84a4ccb85cab1ed051a8b8bf6e6e9cc3
#
_cell.length_a   1.000
_cell.length_b   1.000
_cell.length_c   1.000
_cell.angle_alpha   90.00
_cell.angle_beta   90.00
_cell.angle_gamma   90.00
#
_symmetry.space_group_name_H-M   'P 1'
#
loop_
_entity.id
_entity.type
_entity.pdbx_description
1 polymer ?
#
loop_
_entity_poly.entity_id
_entity_poly.type
_entity_poly.pdbx_seq_one_letter_code
_entity_poly.pdbx_strand_id
1 'polypeptide(L)'
;MSTKRLYLAVGACAVIVYLGALWNRWAWDDVPIIVYNPLLLSPSAIWRAFISSYWPRQMGGGLYRPLTIATYALDLRIGAVAWFHAVNLLWHAAASVAVAALARRWSGDRAALVAGLLFAVHPVHVEAVANIVGRAELMAALFTVLAVYGALIRDKPWWSLAAFACGLLSKENAAVVPGLVAWGWIVGLARPARRRMALYVASWVALLAAYAALRWAVLHPFARITGMAAVFIGASPLQMRLTAIAALADVARLLVFPLTLRVDYSPAERTLVTSLLDPRFLAGFACFATWAVLIGLSWRSARQVAAFGLGWIGIALLPVANLVFPVGVLVAERTLYLPSAGLALAVAAVLPELAQRRWVVVLGVLAVLGGVRTAIRVPVWRDDHAVIMSELEDSPRSYDPPARMVGLYLRAHQPNQALQAYRTAAGIYDRVPWLFMWGADAAFAAGQPAVADSALGRLEQLCDRCQHYYYFEAAAALFRGDTAVANAILARMPPARTP
;
A
#
# COMPACT_ATOMS: atom_id res chain seq x y z
N MET A 1 8.54 -28.05 20.63
CA MET A 1 7.12 -27.69 20.44
C MET A 1 6.60 -28.43 19.22
N SER A 2 5.37 -28.98 19.23
CA SER A 2 4.84 -29.61 18.00
C SER A 2 4.59 -28.53 16.93
N THR A 3 4.69 -28.90 15.64
CA THR A 3 4.44 -27.99 14.50
C THR A 3 3.10 -27.29 14.61
N LYS A 4 2.04 -28.02 15.02
CA LYS A 4 0.71 -27.47 15.22
C LYS A 4 0.70 -26.35 16.29
N ARG A 5 1.36 -26.58 17.42
CA ARG A 5 1.46 -25.59 18.50
C ARG A 5 2.25 -24.35 18.08
N LEU A 6 3.30 -24.52 17.27
CA LEU A 6 4.07 -23.41 16.73
C LEU A 6 3.20 -22.51 15.86
N TYR A 7 2.49 -23.07 14.89
CA TYR A 7 1.65 -22.27 13.97
C TYR A 7 0.45 -21.65 14.71
N LEU A 8 -0.12 -22.34 15.69
CA LEU A 8 -1.16 -21.76 16.54
C LEU A 8 -0.64 -20.58 17.36
N ALA A 9 0.56 -20.67 17.92
CA ALA A 9 1.16 -19.57 18.68
C ALA A 9 1.43 -18.34 17.80
N VAL A 10 1.97 -18.54 16.58
CA VAL A 10 2.19 -17.45 15.63
C VAL A 10 0.87 -16.80 15.20
N GLY A 11 -0.12 -17.61 14.81
CA GLY A 11 -1.42 -17.11 14.39
C GLY A 11 -2.17 -16.40 15.52
N ALA A 12 -2.15 -16.95 16.74
CA ALA A 12 -2.75 -16.32 17.91
C ALA A 12 -2.07 -14.98 18.25
N CYS A 13 -0.74 -14.92 18.20
CA CYS A 13 0.00 -13.67 18.40
C CYS A 13 -0.39 -12.60 17.38
N ALA A 14 -0.48 -12.98 16.09
CA ALA A 14 -0.90 -12.09 15.01
C ALA A 14 -2.32 -11.52 15.24
N VAL A 15 -3.25 -12.33 15.78
CA VAL A 15 -4.61 -11.86 16.10
C VAL A 15 -4.60 -10.99 17.36
N ILE A 16 -3.94 -11.42 18.44
CA ILE A 16 -3.98 -10.75 19.75
C ILE A 16 -3.45 -9.32 19.67
N VAL A 17 -2.35 -9.11 18.96
CA VAL A 17 -1.71 -7.78 18.84
C VAL A 17 -2.61 -6.76 18.13
N TYR A 18 -3.50 -7.23 17.26
CA TYR A 18 -4.42 -6.40 16.48
C TYR A 18 -5.88 -6.46 16.97
N LEU A 19 -6.17 -7.10 18.09
CA LEU A 19 -7.56 -7.20 18.60
C LEU A 19 -8.25 -5.84 18.70
N GLY A 20 -7.51 -4.78 19.03
CA GLY A 20 -8.03 -3.41 19.07
C GLY A 20 -8.68 -2.95 17.78
N ALA A 21 -8.31 -3.50 16.62
CA ALA A 21 -8.91 -3.15 15.34
C ALA A 21 -10.41 -3.54 15.23
N LEU A 22 -10.89 -4.50 16.03
CA LEU A 22 -12.30 -4.90 16.03
C LEU A 22 -13.25 -3.77 16.47
N TRP A 23 -12.74 -2.76 17.18
CA TRP A 23 -13.47 -1.56 17.61
C TRP A 23 -13.29 -0.38 16.67
N ASN A 24 -12.46 -0.53 15.60
CA ASN A 24 -12.31 0.49 14.57
C ASN A 24 -13.58 0.56 13.69
N ARG A 25 -13.77 1.71 13.09
CA ARG A 25 -14.83 2.01 12.12
C ARG A 25 -14.26 2.04 10.71
N TRP A 26 -15.00 2.62 9.79
CA TRP A 26 -14.53 2.93 8.46
C TRP A 26 -13.59 4.12 8.50
N ALA A 27 -12.43 3.99 7.86
CA ALA A 27 -11.45 5.06 7.80
C ALA A 27 -10.88 5.20 6.39
N TRP A 28 -10.67 6.45 5.97
CA TRP A 28 -9.94 6.79 4.77
C TRP A 28 -10.53 6.18 3.49
N ASP A 29 -9.73 5.39 2.76
CA ASP A 29 -10.13 4.75 1.52
C ASP A 29 -11.23 3.69 1.69
N ASP A 30 -11.53 3.24 2.92
CA ASP A 30 -12.62 2.30 3.18
C ASP A 30 -13.98 2.88 2.75
N VAL A 31 -14.17 4.18 2.98
CA VAL A 31 -15.45 4.85 2.72
C VAL A 31 -15.78 4.87 1.23
N PRO A 32 -14.93 5.40 0.33
CA PRO A 32 -15.24 5.41 -1.10
C PRO A 32 -15.18 4.02 -1.75
N ILE A 33 -14.27 3.14 -1.30
CA ILE A 33 -14.06 1.83 -1.95
C ILE A 33 -15.13 0.81 -1.52
N ILE A 34 -15.62 0.91 -0.27
CA ILE A 34 -16.55 -0.09 0.29
C ILE A 34 -17.92 0.53 0.54
N VAL A 35 -18.01 1.59 1.37
CA VAL A 35 -19.30 2.10 1.85
C VAL A 35 -20.11 2.75 0.73
N TYR A 36 -19.49 3.58 -0.09
CA TYR A 36 -20.13 4.29 -1.20
C TYR A 36 -19.94 3.63 -2.57
N ASN A 37 -19.51 2.37 -2.62
CA ASN A 37 -19.32 1.66 -3.88
C ASN A 37 -20.63 0.97 -4.33
N PRO A 38 -21.33 1.49 -5.35
CA PRO A 38 -22.61 0.91 -5.79
C PRO A 38 -22.46 -0.52 -6.34
N LEU A 39 -21.25 -0.89 -6.81
CA LEU A 39 -20.98 -2.26 -7.25
C LEU A 39 -21.25 -3.26 -6.13
N LEU A 40 -20.83 -2.94 -4.90
CA LEU A 40 -20.89 -3.86 -3.77
C LEU A 40 -22.31 -4.08 -3.24
N LEU A 41 -23.25 -3.17 -3.54
CA LEU A 41 -24.68 -3.30 -3.20
C LEU A 41 -25.42 -4.28 -4.13
N SER A 42 -24.82 -4.65 -5.26
CA SER A 42 -25.45 -5.58 -6.24
C SER A 42 -25.40 -7.02 -5.75
N PRO A 43 -26.46 -7.83 -5.93
CA PRO A 43 -26.43 -9.27 -5.67
C PRO A 43 -25.33 -10.00 -6.44
N SER A 44 -24.98 -9.50 -7.63
CA SER A 44 -23.94 -10.06 -8.52
C SER A 44 -22.56 -9.47 -8.27
N ALA A 45 -22.35 -8.68 -7.19
CA ALA A 45 -21.10 -7.97 -6.89
C ALA A 45 -19.84 -8.84 -6.99
N ILE A 46 -19.91 -10.09 -6.47
CA ILE A 46 -18.77 -11.02 -6.48
C ILE A 46 -18.28 -11.27 -7.90
N TRP A 47 -19.19 -11.53 -8.85
CA TRP A 47 -18.84 -11.82 -10.25
C TRP A 47 -18.48 -10.54 -11.00
N ARG A 48 -19.23 -9.47 -10.76
CA ARG A 48 -18.97 -8.17 -11.38
C ARG A 48 -17.64 -7.54 -10.95
N ALA A 49 -17.09 -7.93 -9.80
CA ALA A 49 -15.76 -7.53 -9.38
C ALA A 49 -14.68 -7.83 -10.44
N PHE A 50 -14.82 -8.96 -11.17
CA PHE A 50 -13.83 -9.39 -12.17
C PHE A 50 -13.85 -8.56 -13.46
N ILE A 51 -14.90 -7.77 -13.68
CA ILE A 51 -15.05 -6.87 -14.84
C ILE A 51 -15.18 -5.41 -14.41
N SER A 52 -14.76 -5.08 -13.20
CA SER A 52 -14.87 -3.73 -12.63
C SER A 52 -13.54 -3.23 -12.08
N SER A 53 -13.36 -1.90 -12.09
CA SER A 53 -12.24 -1.24 -11.44
C SER A 53 -12.34 -1.34 -9.92
N TYR A 54 -11.19 -1.24 -9.23
CA TYR A 54 -11.12 -1.23 -7.77
C TYR A 54 -11.72 0.04 -7.17
N TRP A 55 -11.37 1.22 -7.73
CA TRP A 55 -12.02 2.48 -7.39
C TRP A 55 -13.36 2.61 -8.10
N PRO A 56 -14.41 3.12 -7.45
CA PRO A 56 -15.68 3.39 -8.09
C PRO A 56 -15.52 4.30 -9.32
N ARG A 57 -16.35 4.08 -10.34
CA ARG A 57 -16.30 4.88 -11.58
C ARG A 57 -16.50 6.37 -11.33
N GLN A 58 -17.37 6.73 -10.37
CA GLN A 58 -17.63 8.12 -9.97
C GLN A 58 -16.39 8.83 -9.43
N MET A 59 -15.38 8.07 -8.99
CA MET A 59 -14.09 8.58 -8.48
C MET A 59 -12.96 8.40 -9.49
N GLY A 60 -13.29 8.28 -10.79
CA GLY A 60 -12.31 8.15 -11.86
C GLY A 60 -11.85 6.73 -12.15
N GLY A 61 -12.36 5.73 -11.43
CA GLY A 61 -11.94 4.33 -11.64
C GLY A 61 -10.47 4.09 -11.27
N GLY A 62 -9.86 3.10 -11.89
CA GLY A 62 -8.44 2.76 -11.68
C GLY A 62 -8.22 1.58 -10.76
N LEU A 63 -7.05 0.98 -10.87
CA LEU A 63 -6.62 -0.27 -10.25
C LEU A 63 -7.55 -1.46 -10.56
N TYR A 64 -6.98 -2.65 -10.64
CA TYR A 64 -7.72 -3.87 -10.92
C TYR A 64 -7.37 -4.93 -9.86
N ARG A 65 -8.30 -5.13 -8.90
CA ARG A 65 -8.12 -6.01 -7.72
C ARG A 65 -9.39 -6.81 -7.46
N PRO A 66 -9.84 -7.62 -8.43
CA PRO A 66 -11.15 -8.25 -8.39
C PRO A 66 -11.35 -9.18 -7.19
N LEU A 67 -10.33 -9.94 -6.79
CA LEU A 67 -10.45 -10.86 -5.67
C LEU A 67 -10.64 -10.11 -4.34
N THR A 68 -9.96 -8.97 -4.17
CA THR A 68 -10.15 -8.11 -2.99
C THR A 68 -11.58 -7.55 -2.92
N ILE A 69 -12.09 -6.99 -4.04
CA ILE A 69 -13.47 -6.49 -4.13
C ILE A 69 -14.48 -7.62 -3.87
N ALA A 70 -14.26 -8.82 -4.43
CA ALA A 70 -15.13 -9.96 -4.20
C ALA A 70 -15.21 -10.35 -2.70
N THR A 71 -14.10 -10.25 -1.95
CA THR A 71 -14.12 -10.48 -0.50
C THR A 71 -14.92 -9.42 0.25
N TYR A 72 -14.86 -8.14 -0.14
CA TYR A 72 -15.71 -7.10 0.46
C TYR A 72 -17.19 -7.33 0.17
N ALA A 73 -17.52 -7.77 -1.05
CA ALA A 73 -18.90 -8.13 -1.39
C ALA A 73 -19.44 -9.30 -0.55
N LEU A 74 -18.59 -10.24 -0.16
CA LEU A 74 -18.95 -11.31 0.78
C LEU A 74 -19.16 -10.76 2.19
N ASP A 75 -18.25 -9.94 2.68
CA ASP A 75 -18.31 -9.38 4.04
C ASP A 75 -19.54 -8.47 4.24
N LEU A 76 -19.92 -7.69 3.23
CA LEU A 76 -21.13 -6.84 3.28
C LEU A 76 -22.42 -7.63 3.50
N ARG A 77 -22.45 -8.91 3.15
CA ARG A 77 -23.60 -9.77 3.43
C ARG A 77 -23.76 -10.11 4.91
N ILE A 78 -22.67 -9.99 5.68
CA ILE A 78 -22.65 -10.16 7.14
C ILE A 78 -22.90 -8.81 7.82
N GLY A 79 -22.47 -7.70 7.23
CA GLY A 79 -22.89 -6.32 7.51
C GLY A 79 -22.10 -5.59 8.59
N ALA A 80 -21.49 -6.25 9.56
CA ALA A 80 -20.80 -5.57 10.67
C ALA A 80 -19.39 -5.12 10.26
N VAL A 81 -19.03 -3.84 10.52
CA VAL A 81 -17.67 -3.33 10.26
C VAL A 81 -16.60 -4.12 11.02
N ALA A 82 -16.88 -4.55 12.26
CA ALA A 82 -15.99 -5.41 13.03
C ALA A 82 -15.67 -6.74 12.32
N TRP A 83 -16.58 -7.26 11.50
CA TRP A 83 -16.34 -8.45 10.70
C TRP A 83 -15.27 -8.22 9.64
N PHE A 84 -15.28 -7.08 8.97
CA PHE A 84 -14.24 -6.73 7.99
C PHE A 84 -12.85 -6.69 8.64
N HIS A 85 -12.75 -6.11 9.84
CA HIS A 85 -11.51 -6.12 10.61
C HIS A 85 -11.13 -7.55 11.03
N ALA A 86 -12.07 -8.35 11.53
CA ALA A 86 -11.83 -9.75 11.89
C ALA A 86 -11.26 -10.55 10.72
N VAL A 87 -11.83 -10.37 9.51
CA VAL A 87 -11.33 -11.02 8.29
C VAL A 87 -9.90 -10.55 7.95
N ASN A 88 -9.58 -9.25 8.13
CA ASN A 88 -8.19 -8.77 7.97
C ASN A 88 -7.23 -9.42 8.98
N LEU A 89 -7.64 -9.57 10.24
CA LEU A 89 -6.84 -10.27 11.26
C LEU A 89 -6.58 -11.73 10.85
N LEU A 90 -7.57 -12.41 10.27
CA LEU A 90 -7.41 -13.78 9.79
C LEU A 90 -6.45 -13.86 8.59
N TRP A 91 -6.52 -12.91 7.64
CA TRP A 91 -5.56 -12.82 6.54
C TRP A 91 -4.14 -12.57 7.05
N HIS A 92 -3.97 -11.67 8.02
CA HIS A 92 -2.68 -11.39 8.64
C HIS A 92 -2.13 -12.61 9.39
N ALA A 93 -2.95 -13.31 10.16
CA ALA A 93 -2.57 -14.55 10.85
C ALA A 93 -2.14 -15.63 9.85
N ALA A 94 -2.90 -15.81 8.76
CA ALA A 94 -2.56 -16.76 7.71
C ALA A 94 -1.23 -16.40 7.02
N ALA A 95 -0.99 -15.12 6.73
CA ALA A 95 0.28 -14.65 6.15
C ALA A 95 1.46 -14.89 7.11
N SER A 96 1.28 -14.60 8.42
CA SER A 96 2.30 -14.83 9.45
C SER A 96 2.66 -16.31 9.58
N VAL A 97 1.65 -17.18 9.57
CA VAL A 97 1.84 -18.65 9.57
C VAL A 97 2.52 -19.12 8.28
N ALA A 98 2.18 -18.56 7.13
CA ALA A 98 2.81 -18.91 5.85
C ALA A 98 4.30 -18.52 5.84
N VAL A 99 4.66 -17.33 6.37
CA VAL A 99 6.06 -16.90 6.54
C VAL A 99 6.80 -17.83 7.48
N ALA A 100 6.19 -18.21 8.63
CA ALA A 100 6.75 -19.20 9.55
C ALA A 100 6.96 -20.57 8.88
N ALA A 101 6.00 -21.02 8.06
CA ALA A 101 6.10 -22.30 7.35
C ALA A 101 7.23 -22.30 6.31
N LEU A 102 7.42 -21.17 5.62
CA LEU A 102 8.51 -21.00 4.68
C LEU A 102 9.89 -21.06 5.39
N ALA A 103 10.04 -20.29 6.48
CA ALA A 103 11.26 -20.30 7.32
C ALA A 103 11.55 -21.69 7.89
N ARG A 104 10.49 -22.38 8.38
CA ARG A 104 10.60 -23.71 8.96
C ARG A 104 11.24 -24.70 8.01
N ARG A 105 10.85 -24.65 6.76
CA ARG A 105 11.26 -25.63 5.77
C ARG A 105 12.76 -25.55 5.43
N TRP A 106 13.34 -24.35 5.53
CA TRP A 106 14.76 -24.13 5.24
C TRP A 106 15.64 -24.14 6.50
N SER A 107 15.13 -23.69 7.64
CA SER A 107 15.94 -23.42 8.83
C SER A 107 15.35 -23.99 10.13
N GLY A 108 14.29 -24.81 10.04
CA GLY A 108 13.73 -25.55 11.18
C GLY A 108 12.79 -24.73 12.08
N ASP A 109 12.38 -25.35 13.21
CA ASP A 109 11.33 -24.84 14.08
C ASP A 109 11.70 -23.53 14.80
N ARG A 110 12.97 -23.33 15.16
CA ARG A 110 13.44 -22.08 15.78
C ARG A 110 13.30 -20.90 14.83
N ALA A 111 13.76 -21.08 13.60
CA ALA A 111 13.63 -20.05 12.54
C ALA A 111 12.16 -19.77 12.23
N ALA A 112 11.31 -20.79 12.21
CA ALA A 112 9.87 -20.60 12.03
C ALA A 112 9.24 -19.71 13.10
N LEU A 113 9.60 -19.93 14.37
CA LEU A 113 9.12 -19.12 15.47
C LEU A 113 9.61 -17.68 15.37
N VAL A 114 10.90 -17.49 15.06
CA VAL A 114 11.49 -16.14 14.86
C VAL A 114 10.80 -15.40 13.72
N ALA A 115 10.75 -16.00 12.51
CA ALA A 115 10.16 -15.36 11.35
C ALA A 115 8.68 -15.05 11.54
N GLY A 116 7.93 -16.03 12.07
CA GLY A 116 6.49 -15.89 12.29
C GLY A 116 6.15 -14.82 13.33
N LEU A 117 6.82 -14.80 14.48
CA LEU A 117 6.54 -13.80 15.52
C LEU A 117 7.00 -12.40 15.09
N LEU A 118 8.21 -12.24 14.53
CA LEU A 118 8.66 -10.93 14.07
C LEU A 118 7.73 -10.35 13.00
N PHE A 119 7.28 -11.18 12.06
CA PHE A 119 6.31 -10.75 11.07
C PHE A 119 4.95 -10.42 11.68
N ALA A 120 4.45 -11.25 12.61
CA ALA A 120 3.15 -11.06 13.25
C ALA A 120 3.03 -9.76 14.04
N VAL A 121 4.11 -9.30 14.68
CA VAL A 121 4.06 -8.14 15.58
C VAL A 121 4.69 -6.89 14.97
N HIS A 122 5.11 -6.91 13.70
CA HIS A 122 5.87 -5.81 13.12
C HIS A 122 5.03 -4.53 13.00
N PRO A 123 5.45 -3.41 13.62
CA PRO A 123 4.62 -2.20 13.68
C PRO A 123 4.31 -1.57 12.33
N VAL A 124 5.14 -1.80 11.31
CA VAL A 124 4.91 -1.28 9.95
C VAL A 124 3.68 -1.89 9.27
N HIS A 125 3.12 -2.96 9.83
CA HIS A 125 1.94 -3.63 9.29
C HIS A 125 0.61 -2.97 9.69
N VAL A 126 0.63 -2.01 10.63
CA VAL A 126 -0.60 -1.46 11.21
C VAL A 126 -1.49 -0.85 10.13
N GLU A 127 -0.93 -0.08 9.20
CA GLU A 127 -1.69 0.48 8.08
C GLU A 127 -2.34 -0.64 7.21
N ALA A 128 -1.63 -1.74 6.96
CA ALA A 128 -2.15 -2.83 6.13
C ALA A 128 -3.22 -3.67 6.85
N VAL A 129 -3.14 -3.81 8.18
CA VAL A 129 -4.01 -4.71 8.96
C VAL A 129 -5.22 -3.98 9.54
N ALA A 130 -4.99 -2.80 10.16
CA ALA A 130 -6.03 -2.04 10.86
C ALA A 130 -6.91 -1.21 9.91
N ASN A 131 -6.41 -0.80 8.75
CA ASN A 131 -7.20 -0.21 7.68
C ASN A 131 -7.81 -1.35 6.82
N ILE A 132 -9.12 -1.35 6.61
CA ILE A 132 -9.82 -2.46 5.92
C ILE A 132 -9.33 -2.64 4.48
N VAL A 133 -9.12 -1.54 3.73
CA VAL A 133 -8.64 -1.63 2.34
C VAL A 133 -7.19 -2.12 2.23
N GLY A 134 -6.46 -2.16 3.34
CA GLY A 134 -5.16 -2.82 3.46
C GLY A 134 -5.22 -4.33 3.20
N ARG A 135 -6.41 -4.94 3.21
CA ARG A 135 -6.65 -6.36 2.83
C ARG A 135 -5.95 -6.76 1.55
N ALA A 136 -5.90 -5.88 0.57
CA ALA A 136 -5.22 -6.13 -0.69
C ALA A 136 -3.74 -6.50 -0.50
N GLU A 137 -3.04 -5.86 0.46
CA GLU A 137 -1.65 -6.19 0.83
C GLU A 137 -1.56 -7.55 1.51
N LEU A 138 -2.46 -7.82 2.46
CA LEU A 138 -2.47 -9.06 3.24
C LEU A 138 -2.65 -10.28 2.34
N MET A 139 -3.65 -10.21 1.44
CA MET A 139 -3.95 -11.26 0.47
C MET A 139 -2.81 -11.45 -0.51
N ALA A 140 -2.31 -10.38 -1.12
CA ALA A 140 -1.21 -10.46 -2.08
C ALA A 140 0.05 -11.04 -1.44
N ALA A 141 0.38 -10.65 -0.21
CA ALA A 141 1.54 -11.18 0.51
C ALA A 141 1.36 -12.67 0.85
N LEU A 142 0.22 -13.08 1.39
CA LEU A 142 -0.07 -14.50 1.65
C LEU A 142 0.09 -15.33 0.39
N PHE A 143 -0.55 -14.92 -0.70
CA PHE A 143 -0.50 -15.67 -1.96
C PHE A 143 0.88 -15.64 -2.60
N THR A 144 1.65 -14.56 -2.44
CA THR A 144 3.07 -14.50 -2.84
C THR A 144 3.91 -15.52 -2.07
N VAL A 145 3.78 -15.57 -0.74
CA VAL A 145 4.50 -16.57 0.08
C VAL A 145 4.10 -17.99 -0.30
N LEU A 146 2.80 -18.25 -0.53
CA LEU A 146 2.31 -19.57 -0.96
C LEU A 146 2.80 -19.94 -2.36
N ALA A 147 2.90 -18.99 -3.29
CA ALA A 147 3.45 -19.22 -4.62
C ALA A 147 4.93 -19.59 -4.56
N VAL A 148 5.71 -18.85 -3.77
CA VAL A 148 7.13 -19.15 -3.52
C VAL A 148 7.29 -20.51 -2.83
N TYR A 149 6.46 -20.82 -1.82
CA TYR A 149 6.45 -22.12 -1.16
C TYR A 149 6.15 -23.25 -2.15
N GLY A 150 5.15 -23.06 -3.00
CA GLY A 150 4.78 -24.02 -4.06
C GLY A 150 5.93 -24.30 -5.04
N ALA A 151 6.67 -23.27 -5.44
CA ALA A 151 7.77 -23.35 -6.39
C ALA A 151 9.06 -23.90 -5.75
N LEU A 152 9.53 -23.30 -4.64
CA LEU A 152 10.86 -23.60 -4.10
C LEU A 152 10.89 -24.79 -3.12
N ILE A 153 9.76 -25.11 -2.50
CA ILE A 153 9.67 -26.18 -1.49
C ILE A 153 8.98 -27.43 -2.02
N ARG A 154 7.82 -27.25 -2.68
CA ARG A 154 7.00 -28.38 -3.12
C ARG A 154 7.26 -28.80 -4.56
N ASP A 155 7.94 -27.94 -5.33
CA ASP A 155 8.12 -28.06 -6.78
C ASP A 155 6.82 -28.44 -7.52
N LYS A 156 5.72 -27.73 -7.17
CA LYS A 156 4.39 -27.92 -7.74
C LYS A 156 4.00 -26.68 -8.55
N PRO A 157 4.26 -26.66 -9.88
CA PRO A 157 3.98 -25.51 -10.73
C PRO A 157 2.52 -25.05 -10.66
N TRP A 158 1.56 -25.98 -10.67
CA TRP A 158 0.14 -25.65 -10.61
C TRP A 158 -0.25 -24.93 -9.30
N TRP A 159 0.33 -25.35 -8.14
CA TRP A 159 0.11 -24.67 -6.87
C TRP A 159 0.69 -23.25 -6.89
N SER A 160 1.97 -23.15 -7.30
CA SER A 160 2.64 -21.86 -7.42
C SER A 160 1.87 -20.91 -8.33
N LEU A 161 1.41 -21.41 -9.49
CA LEU A 161 0.68 -20.62 -10.47
C LEU A 161 -0.71 -20.18 -9.96
N ALA A 162 -1.45 -21.08 -9.31
CA ALA A 162 -2.75 -20.75 -8.72
C ALA A 162 -2.62 -19.68 -7.61
N ALA A 163 -1.64 -19.85 -6.72
CA ALA A 163 -1.37 -18.85 -5.70
C ALA A 163 -0.92 -17.52 -6.31
N PHE A 164 -0.07 -17.55 -7.33
CA PHE A 164 0.35 -16.34 -8.04
C PHE A 164 -0.83 -15.62 -8.71
N ALA A 165 -1.73 -16.35 -9.35
CA ALA A 165 -2.95 -15.79 -9.94
C ALA A 165 -3.83 -15.11 -8.87
N CYS A 166 -4.07 -15.78 -7.73
CA CYS A 166 -4.80 -15.18 -6.61
C CYS A 166 -4.10 -13.92 -6.07
N GLY A 167 -2.76 -13.92 -6.01
CA GLY A 167 -1.99 -12.76 -5.62
C GLY A 167 -2.19 -11.57 -6.56
N LEU A 168 -2.05 -11.78 -7.88
CA LEU A 168 -2.26 -10.75 -8.90
C LEU A 168 -3.69 -10.19 -8.89
N LEU A 169 -4.69 -11.05 -8.72
CA LEU A 169 -6.09 -10.65 -8.62
C LEU A 169 -6.41 -9.94 -7.29
N SER A 170 -5.54 -10.04 -6.29
CA SER A 170 -5.66 -9.31 -5.02
C SER A 170 -4.95 -7.94 -5.08
N LYS A 171 -3.70 -7.93 -5.54
CA LYS A 171 -2.92 -6.71 -5.75
C LYS A 171 -1.76 -6.94 -6.71
N GLU A 172 -1.51 -5.95 -7.55
CA GLU A 172 -0.46 -5.95 -8.58
C GLU A 172 0.96 -6.19 -8.04
N ASN A 173 1.22 -5.91 -6.76
CA ASN A 173 2.52 -6.16 -6.11
C ASN A 173 2.93 -7.64 -6.13
N ALA A 174 1.98 -8.56 -6.26
CA ALA A 174 2.29 -9.99 -6.40
C ALA A 174 3.07 -10.32 -7.70
N ALA A 175 3.14 -9.40 -8.67
CA ALA A 175 3.94 -9.57 -9.90
C ALA A 175 5.44 -9.85 -9.62
N VAL A 176 5.90 -9.67 -8.39
CA VAL A 176 7.28 -9.99 -7.97
C VAL A 176 7.55 -11.50 -7.81
N VAL A 177 6.54 -12.36 -7.82
CA VAL A 177 6.67 -13.82 -7.62
C VAL A 177 7.73 -14.45 -8.54
N PRO A 178 7.75 -14.21 -9.87
CA PRO A 178 8.79 -14.73 -10.74
C PRO A 178 10.21 -14.34 -10.30
N GLY A 179 10.40 -13.07 -9.93
CA GLY A 179 11.68 -12.56 -9.44
C GLY A 179 12.12 -13.22 -8.13
N LEU A 180 11.20 -13.42 -7.19
CA LEU A 180 11.47 -14.10 -5.92
C LEU A 180 11.86 -15.57 -6.12
N VAL A 181 11.15 -16.28 -6.98
CA VAL A 181 11.47 -17.70 -7.27
C VAL A 181 12.80 -17.81 -8.02
N ALA A 182 13.02 -16.96 -9.02
CA ALA A 182 14.31 -16.91 -9.73
C ALA A 182 15.48 -16.61 -8.78
N TRP A 183 15.29 -15.66 -7.85
CA TRP A 183 16.27 -15.36 -6.81
C TRP A 183 16.55 -16.59 -5.93
N GLY A 184 15.51 -17.34 -5.54
CA GLY A 184 15.65 -18.59 -4.80
C GLY A 184 16.49 -19.65 -5.55
N TRP A 185 16.35 -19.73 -6.87
CA TRP A 185 17.21 -20.60 -7.70
C TRP A 185 18.66 -20.11 -7.75
N ILE A 186 18.86 -18.78 -7.91
CA ILE A 186 20.18 -18.16 -7.97
C ILE A 186 20.97 -18.39 -6.68
N VAL A 187 20.34 -18.18 -5.52
CA VAL A 187 21.01 -18.41 -4.23
C VAL A 187 21.09 -19.87 -3.83
N GLY A 188 20.52 -20.79 -4.62
CA GLY A 188 20.67 -22.25 -4.45
C GLY A 188 19.70 -22.89 -3.48
N LEU A 189 18.56 -22.25 -3.13
CA LEU A 189 17.51 -22.84 -2.28
C LEU A 189 16.73 -23.96 -2.98
N ALA A 190 16.67 -23.92 -4.32
CA ALA A 190 16.14 -25.00 -5.15
C ALA A 190 16.91 -25.04 -6.48
N ARG A 191 17.01 -26.22 -7.07
CA ARG A 191 17.71 -26.44 -8.34
C ARG A 191 16.87 -27.30 -9.28
N PRO A 192 15.77 -26.76 -9.83
CA PRO A 192 14.93 -27.54 -10.75
C PRO A 192 15.66 -27.81 -12.06
N ALA A 193 15.29 -28.90 -12.72
CA ALA A 193 15.81 -29.23 -14.07
C ALA A 193 15.42 -28.10 -15.05
N ARG A 194 16.26 -27.89 -16.10
CA ARG A 194 16.04 -26.85 -17.12
C ARG A 194 14.63 -26.86 -17.72
N ARG A 195 14.12 -28.06 -18.02
CA ARG A 195 12.74 -28.22 -18.53
C ARG A 195 11.69 -27.70 -17.55
N ARG A 196 11.91 -27.91 -16.24
CA ARG A 196 11.01 -27.42 -15.18
C ARG A 196 11.09 -25.90 -15.06
N MET A 197 12.30 -25.33 -15.11
CA MET A 197 12.48 -23.88 -15.14
C MET A 197 11.76 -23.23 -16.33
N ALA A 198 11.90 -23.81 -17.53
CA ALA A 198 11.23 -23.34 -18.73
C ALA A 198 9.69 -23.38 -18.57
N LEU A 199 9.15 -24.44 -17.94
CA LEU A 199 7.72 -24.54 -17.64
C LEU A 199 7.24 -23.41 -16.71
N TYR A 200 7.98 -23.13 -15.63
CA TYR A 200 7.68 -22.02 -14.73
C TYR A 200 7.67 -20.68 -15.47
N VAL A 201 8.74 -20.39 -16.22
CA VAL A 201 8.87 -19.13 -16.97
C VAL A 201 7.73 -18.97 -17.98
N ALA A 202 7.46 -20.00 -18.78
CA ALA A 202 6.36 -19.95 -19.76
C ALA A 202 5.01 -19.73 -19.09
N SER A 203 4.74 -20.43 -17.96
CA SER A 203 3.51 -20.27 -17.21
C SER A 203 3.36 -18.87 -16.59
N TRP A 204 4.45 -18.29 -16.06
CA TRP A 204 4.42 -16.91 -15.52
C TRP A 204 4.19 -15.89 -16.61
N VAL A 205 4.86 -16.01 -17.76
CA VAL A 205 4.67 -15.12 -18.91
C VAL A 205 3.20 -15.18 -19.38
N ALA A 206 2.65 -16.39 -19.54
CA ALA A 206 1.26 -16.58 -19.95
C ALA A 206 0.27 -15.96 -18.94
N LEU A 207 0.49 -16.18 -17.64
CA LEU A 207 -0.36 -15.62 -16.58
C LEU A 207 -0.28 -14.09 -16.51
N LEU A 208 0.94 -13.53 -16.58
CA LEU A 208 1.13 -12.08 -16.59
C LEU A 208 0.51 -11.42 -17.83
N ALA A 209 0.64 -12.05 -18.99
CA ALA A 209 0.01 -11.59 -20.22
C ALA A 209 -1.53 -11.61 -20.11
N ALA A 210 -2.10 -12.72 -19.59
CA ALA A 210 -3.54 -12.84 -19.35
C ALA A 210 -4.03 -11.77 -18.34
N TYR A 211 -3.31 -11.59 -17.23
CA TYR A 211 -3.63 -10.55 -16.25
C TYR A 211 -3.54 -9.14 -16.85
N ALA A 212 -2.49 -8.85 -17.63
CA ALA A 212 -2.33 -7.56 -18.29
C ALA A 212 -3.47 -7.29 -19.28
N ALA A 213 -3.88 -8.30 -20.06
CA ALA A 213 -5.01 -8.20 -20.99
C ALA A 213 -6.32 -7.93 -20.26
N LEU A 214 -6.63 -8.67 -19.18
CA LEU A 214 -7.82 -8.45 -18.35
C LEU A 214 -7.80 -7.06 -17.71
N ARG A 215 -6.68 -6.68 -17.12
CA ARG A 215 -6.49 -5.36 -16.53
C ARG A 215 -6.70 -4.26 -17.56
N TRP A 216 -6.14 -4.41 -18.75
CA TRP A 216 -6.32 -3.45 -19.85
C TRP A 216 -7.78 -3.37 -20.28
N ALA A 217 -8.44 -4.51 -20.50
CA ALA A 217 -9.85 -4.57 -20.91
C ALA A 217 -10.78 -3.86 -19.91
N VAL A 218 -10.48 -3.93 -18.61
CA VAL A 218 -11.28 -3.30 -17.56
C VAL A 218 -10.94 -1.82 -17.38
N LEU A 219 -9.66 -1.44 -17.50
CA LEU A 219 -9.19 -0.11 -17.13
C LEU A 219 -9.00 0.86 -18.29
N HIS A 220 -8.96 0.38 -19.56
CA HIS A 220 -8.75 1.27 -20.71
C HIS A 220 -9.81 2.37 -20.88
N PRO A 221 -11.08 2.20 -20.41
CA PRO A 221 -12.07 3.27 -20.47
C PRO A 221 -11.79 4.43 -19.52
N PHE A 222 -10.95 4.22 -18.50
CA PHE A 222 -10.66 5.25 -17.51
C PHE A 222 -9.48 6.11 -17.96
N ALA A 223 -9.59 7.43 -17.76
CA ALA A 223 -8.46 8.32 -17.92
C ALA A 223 -7.29 7.77 -17.09
N ARG A 224 -6.10 7.71 -17.67
CA ARG A 224 -4.89 7.38 -16.91
C ARG A 224 -4.66 8.52 -15.91
N ILE A 225 -5.27 8.41 -14.74
CA ILE A 225 -4.78 9.14 -13.58
C ILE A 225 -3.43 8.48 -13.32
N THR A 226 -2.38 9.09 -13.83
CA THR A 226 -1.01 8.71 -13.49
C THR A 226 -0.87 9.04 -12.01
N GLY A 227 -1.12 8.04 -11.17
CA GLY A 227 -0.91 8.15 -9.73
C GLY A 227 0.58 8.34 -9.49
N MET A 228 1.01 9.60 -9.56
CA MET A 228 2.37 10.01 -9.21
C MET A 228 2.34 10.62 -7.82
N ALA A 229 3.30 10.27 -6.99
CA ALA A 229 3.43 10.90 -5.68
C ALA A 229 3.49 12.42 -5.84
N ALA A 230 2.75 13.13 -4.99
CA ALA A 230 2.62 14.59 -5.10
C ALA A 230 3.98 15.31 -5.13
N VAL A 231 4.98 14.81 -4.41
CA VAL A 231 6.35 15.35 -4.41
C VAL A 231 7.01 15.34 -5.80
N PHE A 232 6.56 14.50 -6.71
CA PHE A 232 7.13 14.38 -8.05
C PHE A 232 6.45 15.27 -9.10
N ILE A 233 5.39 15.97 -8.74
CA ILE A 233 4.69 16.85 -9.68
C ILE A 233 5.64 17.99 -10.11
N GLY A 234 5.96 18.04 -11.42
CA GLY A 234 6.91 18.99 -11.99
C GLY A 234 8.39 18.65 -11.78
N ALA A 235 8.70 17.45 -11.22
CA ALA A 235 10.09 17.02 -11.04
C ALA A 235 10.66 16.40 -12.32
N SER A 236 11.96 16.61 -12.56
CA SER A 236 12.68 15.92 -13.63
C SER A 236 12.87 14.42 -13.29
N PRO A 237 13.08 13.55 -14.30
CA PRO A 237 13.35 12.13 -14.07
C PRO A 237 14.54 11.89 -13.11
N LEU A 238 15.58 12.70 -13.18
CA LEU A 238 16.74 12.62 -12.29
C LEU A 238 16.34 12.94 -10.84
N GLN A 239 15.63 14.05 -10.61
CA GLN A 239 15.15 14.43 -9.28
C GLN A 239 14.25 13.36 -8.67
N MET A 240 13.38 12.73 -9.47
CA MET A 240 12.55 11.61 -9.01
C MET A 240 13.42 10.45 -8.51
N ARG A 241 14.48 10.07 -9.23
CA ARG A 241 15.38 8.97 -8.84
C ARG A 241 16.22 9.31 -7.62
N LEU A 242 16.75 10.52 -7.54
CA LEU A 242 17.49 10.98 -6.36
C LEU A 242 16.61 10.96 -5.10
N THR A 243 15.37 11.44 -5.24
CA THR A 243 14.40 11.45 -4.12
C THR A 243 13.97 10.02 -3.76
N ALA A 244 13.77 9.13 -4.74
CA ALA A 244 13.45 7.72 -4.50
C ALA A 244 14.59 6.98 -3.77
N ILE A 245 15.84 7.27 -4.12
CA ILE A 245 17.00 6.70 -3.40
C ILE A 245 17.06 7.28 -1.98
N ALA A 246 16.85 8.57 -1.78
CA ALA A 246 16.80 9.18 -0.45
C ALA A 246 15.72 8.52 0.43
N ALA A 247 14.56 8.17 -0.13
CA ALA A 247 13.47 7.51 0.58
C ALA A 247 13.83 6.09 1.07
N LEU A 248 14.88 5.45 0.54
CA LEU A 248 15.35 4.15 1.03
C LEU A 248 15.86 4.21 2.49
N ALA A 249 16.29 5.38 2.96
CA ALA A 249 16.62 5.57 4.38
C ALA A 249 15.35 5.48 5.26
N ASP A 250 14.23 6.05 4.82
CA ASP A 250 12.95 5.89 5.52
C ASP A 250 12.47 4.43 5.49
N VAL A 251 12.60 3.75 4.35
CA VAL A 251 12.27 2.32 4.21
C VAL A 251 13.11 1.46 5.17
N ALA A 252 14.43 1.67 5.22
CA ALA A 252 15.32 0.95 6.11
C ALA A 252 14.95 1.18 7.58
N ARG A 253 14.70 2.45 7.96
CA ARG A 253 14.25 2.82 9.30
C ARG A 253 12.94 2.15 9.67
N LEU A 254 11.96 2.15 8.79
CA LEU A 254 10.65 1.56 9.02
C LEU A 254 10.72 0.03 9.14
N LEU A 255 11.58 -0.63 8.38
CA LEU A 255 11.75 -2.08 8.46
C LEU A 255 12.53 -2.53 9.70
N VAL A 256 13.53 -1.74 10.14
CA VAL A 256 14.45 -2.18 11.21
C VAL A 256 14.08 -1.54 12.55
N PHE A 257 13.63 -0.28 12.56
CA PHE A 257 13.38 0.51 13.76
C PHE A 257 12.11 1.38 13.65
N PRO A 258 10.92 0.78 13.60
CA PRO A 258 9.65 1.44 13.30
C PRO A 258 9.07 2.19 14.52
N LEU A 259 9.84 3.03 15.19
CA LEU A 259 9.35 3.82 16.33
C LEU A 259 8.41 4.94 15.89
N THR A 260 8.78 5.68 14.85
CA THR A 260 7.97 6.75 14.30
C THR A 260 7.26 6.24 13.04
N LEU A 261 5.95 6.08 13.13
CA LEU A 261 5.05 5.71 12.04
C LEU A 261 4.25 6.93 11.64
N ARG A 262 3.97 7.07 10.34
CA ARG A 262 3.23 8.20 9.75
C ARG A 262 2.16 7.68 8.79
N VAL A 263 1.05 8.39 8.72
CA VAL A 263 0.00 8.06 7.75
C VAL A 263 0.42 8.49 6.35
N ASP A 264 1.08 9.65 6.23
CA ASP A 264 1.54 10.21 4.96
C ASP A 264 2.97 10.76 5.04
N TYR A 265 3.67 10.68 3.92
CA TYR A 265 5.01 11.22 3.67
C TYR A 265 4.93 12.24 2.54
N SER A 266 4.11 13.26 2.72
CA SER A 266 3.77 14.24 1.70
C SER A 266 4.92 15.17 1.31
N PRO A 267 4.78 15.98 0.25
CA PRO A 267 5.86 16.80 -0.30
C PRO A 267 6.55 17.72 0.70
N ALA A 268 5.84 18.27 1.68
CA ALA A 268 6.43 19.20 2.65
C ALA A 268 7.16 18.47 3.78
N GLU A 269 6.79 17.22 4.09
CA GLU A 269 7.57 16.36 5.00
C GLU A 269 8.79 15.77 4.29
N ARG A 270 8.64 15.41 3.03
CA ARG A 270 9.72 14.92 2.16
C ARG A 270 9.76 15.76 0.89
N THR A 271 10.79 16.62 0.77
CA THR A 271 10.98 17.48 -0.39
C THR A 271 11.85 16.82 -1.45
N LEU A 272 11.78 17.32 -2.68
CA LEU A 272 12.63 16.86 -3.79
C LEU A 272 14.12 16.96 -3.43
N VAL A 273 14.86 15.95 -3.86
CA VAL A 273 16.32 15.94 -3.82
C VAL A 273 16.83 16.33 -5.20
N THR A 274 17.69 17.35 -5.24
CA THR A 274 18.20 17.95 -6.48
C THR A 274 19.70 17.75 -6.69
N SER A 275 20.41 17.25 -5.66
CA SER A 275 21.86 17.07 -5.69
C SER A 275 22.26 15.68 -5.18
N LEU A 276 23.32 15.11 -5.77
CA LEU A 276 23.98 13.90 -5.26
C LEU A 276 24.67 14.11 -3.91
N LEU A 277 24.96 15.36 -3.54
CA LEU A 277 25.57 15.70 -2.25
C LEU A 277 24.52 15.99 -1.16
N ASP A 278 23.21 15.87 -1.47
CA ASP A 278 22.16 16.01 -0.47
C ASP A 278 22.33 14.93 0.61
N PRO A 279 22.39 15.29 1.90
CA PRO A 279 22.58 14.31 2.99
C PRO A 279 21.54 13.19 2.99
N ARG A 280 20.32 13.48 2.53
CA ARG A 280 19.23 12.48 2.44
C ARG A 280 19.52 11.46 1.35
N PHE A 281 20.04 11.91 0.19
CA PHE A 281 20.49 10.99 -0.87
C PHE A 281 21.65 10.13 -0.38
N LEU A 282 22.64 10.73 0.27
CA LEU A 282 23.79 10.00 0.79
C LEU A 282 23.37 8.95 1.84
N ALA A 283 22.43 9.28 2.72
CA ALA A 283 21.89 8.34 3.70
C ALA A 283 21.14 7.17 3.02
N GLY A 284 20.26 7.47 2.06
CA GLY A 284 19.55 6.42 1.30
C GLY A 284 20.48 5.54 0.49
N PHE A 285 21.50 6.13 -0.14
CA PHE A 285 22.53 5.39 -0.88
C PHE A 285 23.39 4.51 0.05
N ALA A 286 23.74 5.02 1.24
CA ALA A 286 24.45 4.23 2.25
C ALA A 286 23.60 3.03 2.72
N CYS A 287 22.31 3.21 2.95
CA CYS A 287 21.40 2.11 3.26
C CYS A 287 21.35 1.07 2.13
N PHE A 288 21.25 1.52 0.88
CA PHE A 288 21.28 0.64 -0.29
C PHE A 288 22.61 -0.13 -0.40
N ALA A 289 23.75 0.55 -0.26
CA ALA A 289 25.07 -0.06 -0.31
C ALA A 289 25.26 -1.09 0.80
N THR A 290 24.85 -0.75 2.03
CA THR A 290 24.89 -1.67 3.18
C THR A 290 24.05 -2.92 2.90
N TRP A 291 22.83 -2.75 2.40
CA TRP A 291 21.95 -3.86 2.04
C TRP A 291 22.58 -4.75 0.95
N ALA A 292 23.17 -4.17 -0.09
CA ALA A 292 23.84 -4.91 -1.15
C ALA A 292 25.06 -5.71 -0.62
N VAL A 293 25.85 -5.09 0.26
CA VAL A 293 26.97 -5.75 0.94
C VAL A 293 26.50 -6.92 1.79
N LEU A 294 25.41 -6.75 2.56
CA LEU A 294 24.85 -7.82 3.39
C LEU A 294 24.35 -9.00 2.54
N ILE A 295 23.75 -8.76 1.38
CA ILE A 295 23.40 -9.84 0.42
C ILE A 295 24.67 -10.57 -0.02
N GLY A 296 25.69 -9.83 -0.48
CA GLY A 296 26.94 -10.40 -0.98
C GLY A 296 27.66 -11.22 0.09
N LEU A 297 27.75 -10.72 1.31
CA LEU A 297 28.36 -11.42 2.43
C LEU A 297 27.57 -12.69 2.81
N SER A 298 26.24 -12.61 2.87
CA SER A 298 25.39 -13.75 3.18
C SER A 298 25.51 -14.84 2.13
N TRP A 299 25.56 -14.45 0.86
CA TRP A 299 25.70 -15.40 -0.25
C TRP A 299 27.06 -16.08 -0.25
N ARG A 300 28.16 -15.32 -0.11
CA ARG A 300 29.54 -15.84 -0.05
C ARG A 300 29.76 -16.75 1.17
N SER A 301 29.10 -16.46 2.28
CA SER A 301 29.16 -17.27 3.51
C SER A 301 28.25 -18.51 3.49
N ALA A 302 27.66 -18.86 2.34
CA ALA A 302 26.71 -19.97 2.15
C ALA A 302 25.43 -19.85 3.04
N ARG A 303 25.10 -18.66 3.55
CA ARG A 303 23.87 -18.36 4.30
C ARG A 303 22.71 -18.09 3.34
N GLN A 304 22.34 -19.09 2.56
CA GLN A 304 21.40 -18.97 1.43
C GLN A 304 20.05 -18.39 1.84
N VAL A 305 19.50 -18.78 3.00
CA VAL A 305 18.21 -18.28 3.48
C VAL A 305 18.29 -16.80 3.87
N ALA A 306 19.40 -16.36 4.49
CA ALA A 306 19.62 -14.94 4.79
C ALA A 306 19.77 -14.13 3.50
N ALA A 307 20.57 -14.60 2.53
CA ALA A 307 20.70 -13.96 1.23
C ALA A 307 19.35 -13.89 0.48
N PHE A 308 18.54 -14.95 0.57
CA PHE A 308 17.21 -14.99 -0.01
C PHE A 308 16.28 -13.93 0.63
N GLY A 309 16.23 -13.87 1.95
CA GLY A 309 15.39 -12.89 2.67
C GLY A 309 15.80 -11.45 2.37
N LEU A 310 17.11 -11.16 2.32
CA LEU A 310 17.61 -9.84 1.96
C LEU A 310 17.26 -9.47 0.50
N GLY A 311 17.43 -10.39 -0.45
CA GLY A 311 17.05 -10.18 -1.86
C GLY A 311 15.54 -10.03 -2.02
N TRP A 312 14.74 -10.76 -1.21
CA TRP A 312 13.28 -10.59 -1.17
C TRP A 312 12.88 -9.15 -0.89
N ILE A 313 13.52 -8.48 0.08
CA ILE A 313 13.23 -7.07 0.40
C ILE A 313 13.31 -6.21 -0.86
N GLY A 314 14.43 -6.27 -1.59
CA GLY A 314 14.63 -5.46 -2.78
C GLY A 314 13.66 -5.79 -3.91
N ILE A 315 13.44 -7.09 -4.18
CA ILE A 315 12.52 -7.53 -5.23
C ILE A 315 11.09 -7.09 -4.91
N ALA A 316 10.66 -7.23 -3.65
CA ALA A 316 9.32 -6.83 -3.21
C ALA A 316 9.12 -5.30 -3.21
N LEU A 317 10.20 -4.52 -3.05
CA LEU A 317 10.18 -3.06 -3.14
C LEU A 317 10.13 -2.52 -4.57
N LEU A 318 10.64 -3.26 -5.57
CA LEU A 318 10.75 -2.76 -6.95
C LEU A 318 9.48 -2.10 -7.50
N PRO A 319 8.27 -2.66 -7.30
CA PRO A 319 7.03 -2.06 -7.83
C PRO A 319 6.64 -0.75 -7.15
N VAL A 320 7.15 -0.46 -5.95
CA VAL A 320 6.69 0.65 -5.09
C VAL A 320 7.79 1.65 -4.71
N ALA A 321 9.05 1.35 -5.06
CA ALA A 321 10.20 2.18 -4.66
C ALA A 321 10.41 3.43 -5.52
N ASN A 322 9.60 3.70 -6.54
CA ASN A 322 9.76 4.82 -7.48
C ASN A 322 11.09 4.83 -8.27
N LEU A 323 11.84 3.74 -8.22
CA LEU A 323 13.14 3.62 -8.90
C LEU A 323 12.99 3.33 -10.39
N VAL A 324 12.05 2.46 -10.77
CA VAL A 324 11.80 2.05 -12.16
C VAL A 324 10.77 3.00 -12.80
N PHE A 325 9.62 3.15 -12.17
CA PHE A 325 8.54 4.05 -12.57
C PHE A 325 7.96 4.75 -11.34
N PRO A 326 7.41 5.97 -11.49
CA PRO A 326 6.77 6.65 -10.38
C PRO A 326 5.45 5.99 -10.02
N VAL A 327 5.12 5.95 -8.73
CA VAL A 327 3.84 5.48 -8.18
C VAL A 327 3.18 6.56 -7.34
N GLY A 328 1.91 6.36 -6.95
CA GLY A 328 1.09 7.37 -6.28
C GLY A 328 1.56 7.84 -4.89
N VAL A 329 2.57 7.19 -4.31
CA VAL A 329 3.13 7.54 -2.99
C VAL A 329 4.65 7.49 -3.02
N LEU A 330 5.34 8.36 -2.26
CA LEU A 330 6.80 8.27 -2.11
C LEU A 330 7.16 7.12 -1.17
N VAL A 331 6.56 7.09 0.00
CA VAL A 331 6.65 6.03 1.01
C VAL A 331 5.25 5.81 1.58
N ALA A 332 4.86 4.56 1.78
CA ALA A 332 3.67 4.18 2.52
C ALA A 332 3.96 2.92 3.33
N GLU A 333 3.60 2.91 4.60
CA GLU A 333 3.93 1.80 5.52
C GLU A 333 3.32 0.48 5.05
N ARG A 334 2.10 0.50 4.54
CA ARG A 334 1.43 -0.69 3.98
C ARG A 334 2.23 -1.38 2.87
N THR A 335 3.01 -0.63 2.08
CA THR A 335 3.80 -1.20 0.98
C THR A 335 5.00 -2.03 1.48
N LEU A 336 5.36 -1.87 2.75
CA LEU A 336 6.44 -2.62 3.40
C LEU A 336 5.97 -3.96 3.98
N TYR A 337 4.68 -4.27 3.90
CA TYR A 337 4.13 -5.54 4.40
C TYR A 337 4.77 -6.75 3.73
N LEU A 338 4.85 -6.78 2.40
CA LEU A 338 5.50 -7.88 1.67
C LEU A 338 7.04 -7.87 1.81
N PRO A 339 7.75 -6.72 1.72
CA PRO A 339 9.20 -6.66 1.99
C PRO A 339 9.60 -7.15 3.38
N SER A 340 8.81 -6.89 4.42
CA SER A 340 9.13 -7.30 5.80
C SER A 340 9.17 -8.83 5.99
N ALA A 341 8.49 -9.61 5.14
CA ALA A 341 8.63 -11.06 5.12
C ALA A 341 10.08 -11.48 4.80
N GLY A 342 10.74 -10.76 3.89
CA GLY A 342 12.15 -10.96 3.60
C GLY A 342 13.05 -10.67 4.79
N LEU A 343 12.78 -9.57 5.51
CA LEU A 343 13.50 -9.23 6.74
C LEU A 343 13.32 -10.32 7.81
N ALA A 344 12.08 -10.75 8.03
CA ALA A 344 11.76 -11.81 8.99
C ALA A 344 12.51 -13.13 8.66
N LEU A 345 12.57 -13.50 7.38
CA LEU A 345 13.34 -14.67 6.90
C LEU A 345 14.84 -14.49 7.12
N ALA A 346 15.41 -13.32 6.80
CA ALA A 346 16.82 -13.03 6.96
C ALA A 346 17.26 -13.09 8.44
N VAL A 347 16.48 -12.47 9.34
CA VAL A 347 16.73 -12.50 10.80
C VAL A 347 16.57 -13.92 11.34
N ALA A 348 15.55 -14.65 10.88
CA ALA A 348 15.29 -16.02 11.30
C ALA A 348 16.38 -17.00 10.89
N ALA A 349 17.12 -16.71 9.83
CA ALA A 349 18.25 -17.53 9.39
C ALA A 349 19.48 -17.36 10.29
N VAL A 350 19.61 -16.24 11.01
CA VAL A 350 20.82 -15.88 11.78
C VAL A 350 20.59 -15.90 13.29
N LEU A 351 19.46 -15.38 13.76
CA LEU A 351 19.20 -15.21 15.20
C LEU A 351 19.29 -16.53 16.00
N PRO A 352 18.78 -17.68 15.52
CA PRO A 352 18.88 -18.94 16.24
C PRO A 352 20.29 -19.52 16.37
N GLU A 353 21.28 -18.97 15.65
CA GLU A 353 22.71 -19.33 15.76
C GLU A 353 23.32 -18.85 17.08
N LEU A 354 22.71 -17.83 17.73
CA LEU A 354 23.10 -17.38 19.06
C LEU A 354 22.86 -18.46 20.10
N ALA A 355 23.60 -18.40 21.24
CA ALA A 355 23.34 -19.27 22.38
C ALA A 355 21.87 -19.24 22.77
N GLN A 356 21.28 -20.39 23.11
CA GLN A 356 19.83 -20.59 23.25
C GLN A 356 19.15 -19.54 24.16
N ARG A 357 19.76 -19.20 25.29
CA ARG A 357 19.20 -18.19 26.21
C ARG A 357 19.17 -16.79 25.55
N ARG A 358 20.17 -16.45 24.75
CA ARG A 358 20.30 -15.11 24.12
C ARG A 358 19.26 -14.90 23.02
N TRP A 359 19.10 -15.83 22.08
CA TRP A 359 18.14 -15.63 21.00
C TRP A 359 16.70 -15.63 21.50
N VAL A 360 16.36 -16.41 22.53
CA VAL A 360 15.02 -16.40 23.13
C VAL A 360 14.73 -15.05 23.79
N VAL A 361 15.70 -14.51 24.56
CA VAL A 361 15.56 -13.18 25.17
C VAL A 361 15.41 -12.09 24.10
N VAL A 362 16.27 -12.08 23.08
CA VAL A 362 16.20 -11.09 21.98
C VAL A 362 14.85 -11.18 21.27
N LEU A 363 14.41 -12.39 20.91
CA LEU A 363 13.11 -12.57 20.27
C LEU A 363 11.96 -12.11 21.17
N GLY A 364 12.01 -12.44 22.46
CA GLY A 364 11.01 -12.02 23.45
C GLY A 364 10.93 -10.49 23.55
N VAL A 365 12.06 -9.82 23.66
CA VAL A 365 12.13 -8.35 23.70
C VAL A 365 11.57 -7.74 22.41
N LEU A 366 12.02 -8.21 21.23
CA LEU A 366 11.54 -7.70 19.95
C LEU A 366 10.03 -7.95 19.76
N ALA A 367 9.54 -9.12 20.17
CA ALA A 367 8.12 -9.45 20.07
C ALA A 367 7.26 -8.56 20.99
N VAL A 368 7.71 -8.33 22.23
CA VAL A 368 7.00 -7.46 23.17
C VAL A 368 7.03 -6.01 22.70
N LEU A 369 8.20 -5.46 22.35
CA LEU A 369 8.32 -4.08 21.89
C LEU A 369 7.53 -3.84 20.59
N GLY A 370 7.65 -4.76 19.62
CA GLY A 370 6.89 -4.72 18.39
C GLY A 370 5.39 -4.81 18.64
N GLY A 371 4.94 -5.77 19.46
CA GLY A 371 3.54 -5.97 19.80
C GLY A 371 2.92 -4.76 20.51
N VAL A 372 3.62 -4.19 21.51
CA VAL A 372 3.18 -2.98 22.22
C VAL A 372 3.10 -1.79 21.28
N ARG A 373 4.14 -1.56 20.46
CA ARG A 373 4.14 -0.45 19.48
C ARG A 373 3.01 -0.59 18.44
N THR A 374 2.76 -1.82 18.01
CA THR A 374 1.64 -2.15 17.10
C THR A 374 0.30 -1.86 17.77
N ALA A 375 0.06 -2.40 18.97
CA ALA A 375 -1.21 -2.22 19.69
C ALA A 375 -1.52 -0.73 19.97
N ILE A 376 -0.51 0.07 20.31
CA ILE A 376 -0.64 1.53 20.50
C ILE A 376 -1.00 2.24 19.17
N ARG A 377 -0.51 1.76 18.03
CA ARG A 377 -0.77 2.40 16.72
C ARG A 377 -2.12 2.02 16.11
N VAL A 378 -2.69 0.86 16.45
CA VAL A 378 -3.97 0.36 15.89
C VAL A 378 -5.11 1.40 15.99
N PRO A 379 -5.34 2.11 17.11
CA PRO A 379 -6.42 3.11 17.23
C PRO A 379 -6.28 4.32 16.31
N VAL A 380 -5.12 4.57 15.73
CA VAL A 380 -4.94 5.63 14.73
C VAL A 380 -5.84 5.42 13.51
N TRP A 381 -6.10 4.16 13.17
CA TRP A 381 -6.97 3.76 12.06
C TRP A 381 -8.42 3.54 12.48
N ARG A 382 -8.86 4.15 13.60
CA ARG A 382 -10.22 3.97 14.11
C ARG A 382 -11.28 4.60 13.22
N ASP A 383 -11.04 5.81 12.73
CA ASP A 383 -11.92 6.59 11.87
C ASP A 383 -11.16 7.75 11.22
N ASP A 384 -11.76 8.46 10.26
CA ASP A 384 -11.14 9.60 9.56
C ASP A 384 -10.58 10.66 10.52
N HIS A 385 -11.30 10.95 11.60
CA HIS A 385 -10.87 11.95 12.58
C HIS A 385 -9.57 11.52 13.29
N ALA A 386 -9.50 10.27 13.75
CA ALA A 386 -8.31 9.74 14.41
C ALA A 386 -7.09 9.71 13.48
N VAL A 387 -7.31 9.35 12.20
CA VAL A 387 -6.25 9.37 11.17
C VAL A 387 -5.72 10.79 10.98
N ILE A 388 -6.59 11.77 10.76
CA ILE A 388 -6.20 13.17 10.52
C ILE A 388 -5.49 13.77 11.74
N MET A 389 -5.99 13.51 12.95
CA MET A 389 -5.35 14.00 14.19
C MET A 389 -3.95 13.40 14.37
N SER A 390 -3.78 12.10 14.12
CA SER A 390 -2.44 11.48 14.15
C SER A 390 -1.51 12.08 13.09
N GLU A 391 -2.04 12.38 11.91
CA GLU A 391 -1.23 12.95 10.84
C GLU A 391 -0.78 14.37 11.15
N LEU A 392 -1.63 15.19 11.79
CA LEU A 392 -1.24 16.52 12.30
C LEU A 392 -0.09 16.45 13.32
N GLU A 393 -0.05 15.40 14.14
CA GLU A 393 1.02 15.16 15.12
C GLU A 393 2.29 14.59 14.47
N ASP A 394 2.12 13.54 13.66
CA ASP A 394 3.23 12.77 13.07
C ASP A 394 3.87 13.49 11.86
N SER A 395 3.10 14.32 11.14
CA SER A 395 3.50 15.01 9.90
C SER A 395 3.03 16.49 9.89
N PRO A 396 3.48 17.33 10.83
CA PRO A 396 2.95 18.69 11.04
C PRO A 396 3.18 19.64 9.85
N ARG A 397 4.09 19.31 8.95
CA ARG A 397 4.34 20.08 7.72
C ARG A 397 3.59 19.54 6.51
N SER A 398 2.80 18.47 6.66
CA SER A 398 2.01 17.92 5.57
C SER A 398 0.84 18.85 5.21
N TYR A 399 0.57 18.97 3.90
CA TYR A 399 -0.63 19.65 3.41
C TYR A 399 -1.88 18.76 3.54
N ASP A 400 -1.72 17.44 3.62
CA ASP A 400 -2.82 16.47 3.53
C ASP A 400 -3.82 16.57 4.71
N PRO A 401 -3.40 16.67 5.99
CA PRO A 401 -4.34 16.81 7.09
C PRO A 401 -5.26 18.04 6.95
N PRO A 402 -4.76 19.27 6.78
CA PRO A 402 -5.64 20.42 6.59
C PRO A 402 -6.48 20.31 5.30
N ALA A 403 -5.97 19.72 4.23
CA ALA A 403 -6.74 19.48 3.02
C ALA A 403 -7.93 18.53 3.28
N ARG A 404 -7.74 17.45 4.04
CA ARG A 404 -8.83 16.52 4.40
C ARG A 404 -9.82 17.10 5.39
N MET A 405 -9.35 18.00 6.28
CA MET A 405 -10.25 18.74 7.17
C MET A 405 -11.28 19.58 6.40
N VAL A 406 -10.98 20.02 5.17
CA VAL A 406 -11.98 20.70 4.31
C VAL A 406 -13.22 19.83 4.16
N GLY A 407 -13.05 18.58 3.78
CA GLY A 407 -14.17 17.64 3.62
C GLY A 407 -14.91 17.34 4.93
N LEU A 408 -14.20 17.26 6.07
CA LEU A 408 -14.83 17.08 7.38
C LEU A 408 -15.69 18.29 7.75
N TYR A 409 -15.17 19.50 7.62
CA TYR A 409 -15.90 20.74 7.93
C TYR A 409 -17.08 20.96 6.99
N LEU A 410 -16.97 20.62 5.70
CA LEU A 410 -18.11 20.69 4.78
C LEU A 410 -19.24 19.74 5.19
N ARG A 411 -18.92 18.50 5.57
CA ARG A 411 -19.90 17.54 6.08
C ARG A 411 -20.54 17.98 7.41
N ALA A 412 -19.80 18.75 8.22
CA ALA A 412 -20.29 19.33 9.47
C ALA A 412 -21.03 20.65 9.27
N HIS A 413 -21.29 21.09 8.04
CA HIS A 413 -21.90 22.38 7.72
C HIS A 413 -21.15 23.59 8.29
N GLN A 414 -19.82 23.54 8.30
CA GLN A 414 -18.91 24.56 8.82
C GLN A 414 -18.06 25.18 7.69
N PRO A 415 -18.65 25.91 6.73
CA PRO A 415 -17.98 26.32 5.50
C PRO A 415 -16.82 27.29 5.73
N ASN A 416 -16.88 28.17 6.73
CA ASN A 416 -15.78 29.09 7.03
C ASN A 416 -14.55 28.36 7.54
N GLN A 417 -14.71 27.32 8.36
CA GLN A 417 -13.62 26.46 8.84
C GLN A 417 -13.05 25.62 7.70
N ALA A 418 -13.92 25.11 6.80
CA ALA A 418 -13.49 24.43 5.60
C ALA A 418 -12.61 25.32 4.72
N LEU A 419 -13.02 26.57 4.52
CA LEU A 419 -12.27 27.53 3.72
C LEU A 419 -10.92 27.91 4.36
N GLN A 420 -10.88 28.03 5.70
CA GLN A 420 -9.63 28.26 6.42
C GLN A 420 -8.67 27.06 6.27
N ALA A 421 -9.17 25.84 6.42
CA ALA A 421 -8.40 24.61 6.24
C ALA A 421 -7.85 24.51 4.81
N TYR A 422 -8.64 24.84 3.80
CA TYR A 422 -8.19 24.93 2.41
C TYR A 422 -7.02 25.93 2.24
N ARG A 423 -7.16 27.15 2.78
CA ARG A 423 -6.11 28.17 2.70
C ARG A 423 -4.82 27.70 3.35
N THR A 424 -4.92 27.01 4.49
CA THR A 424 -3.77 26.42 5.17
C THR A 424 -3.08 25.37 4.29
N ALA A 425 -3.86 24.44 3.75
CA ALA A 425 -3.33 23.37 2.88
C ALA A 425 -2.68 23.92 1.61
N ALA A 426 -3.34 24.86 0.93
CA ALA A 426 -2.84 25.48 -0.30
C ALA A 426 -1.58 26.33 -0.05
N GLY A 427 -1.45 26.94 1.15
CA GLY A 427 -0.24 27.64 1.57
C GLY A 427 0.96 26.71 1.81
N ILE A 428 0.72 25.44 2.17
CA ILE A 428 1.78 24.43 2.36
C ILE A 428 2.19 23.84 1.01
N TYR A 429 1.18 23.43 0.17
CA TYR A 429 1.45 22.82 -1.12
C TYR A 429 0.30 23.04 -2.11
N ASP A 430 0.60 23.64 -3.27
CA ASP A 430 -0.38 24.17 -4.21
C ASP A 430 -0.42 23.45 -5.58
N ARG A 431 0.09 22.19 -5.67
CA ARG A 431 0.20 21.47 -6.94
C ARG A 431 -0.73 20.28 -7.08
N VAL A 432 -1.66 20.08 -6.14
CA VAL A 432 -2.56 18.92 -6.14
C VAL A 432 -3.95 19.33 -6.60
N PRO A 433 -4.45 18.85 -7.76
CA PRO A 433 -5.73 19.29 -8.34
C PRO A 433 -6.93 19.12 -7.39
N TRP A 434 -7.05 18.00 -6.69
CA TRP A 434 -8.21 17.74 -5.82
C TRP A 434 -8.32 18.71 -4.64
N LEU A 435 -7.20 19.30 -4.18
CA LEU A 435 -7.23 20.34 -3.14
C LEU A 435 -8.02 21.57 -3.60
N PHE A 436 -7.85 21.97 -4.85
CA PHE A 436 -8.53 23.13 -5.43
C PHE A 436 -10.00 22.86 -5.73
N MET A 437 -10.36 21.60 -6.02
CA MET A 437 -11.76 21.17 -6.10
C MET A 437 -12.46 21.36 -4.75
N TRP A 438 -11.88 20.85 -3.68
CA TRP A 438 -12.43 21.04 -2.33
C TRP A 438 -12.39 22.50 -1.86
N GLY A 439 -11.37 23.25 -2.31
CA GLY A 439 -11.28 24.70 -2.06
C GLY A 439 -12.41 25.48 -2.71
N ALA A 440 -12.78 25.14 -3.94
CA ALA A 440 -13.90 25.75 -4.64
C ALA A 440 -15.23 25.43 -3.91
N ASP A 441 -15.45 24.16 -3.52
CA ASP A 441 -16.63 23.76 -2.75
C ASP A 441 -16.74 24.52 -1.42
N ALA A 442 -15.64 24.63 -0.69
CA ALA A 442 -15.59 25.35 0.58
C ALA A 442 -15.88 26.85 0.39
N ALA A 443 -15.34 27.44 -0.69
CA ALA A 443 -15.54 28.86 -1.00
C ALA A 443 -17.00 29.16 -1.42
N PHE A 444 -17.63 28.28 -2.23
CA PHE A 444 -19.05 28.41 -2.57
C PHE A 444 -19.92 28.28 -1.33
N ALA A 445 -19.68 27.25 -0.51
CA ALA A 445 -20.43 27.04 0.72
C ALA A 445 -20.29 28.20 1.72
N ALA A 446 -19.13 28.90 1.72
CA ALA A 446 -18.88 30.09 2.55
C ALA A 446 -19.36 31.42 1.93
N GLY A 447 -19.97 31.38 0.73
CA GLY A 447 -20.45 32.59 0.05
C GLY A 447 -19.31 33.51 -0.47
N GLN A 448 -18.13 32.93 -0.78
CA GLN A 448 -16.94 33.65 -1.26
C GLN A 448 -16.60 33.29 -2.72
N PRO A 449 -17.41 33.75 -3.71
CA PRO A 449 -17.26 33.34 -5.11
C PRO A 449 -15.91 33.73 -5.73
N ALA A 450 -15.31 34.84 -5.35
CA ALA A 450 -14.00 35.24 -5.84
C ALA A 450 -12.88 34.27 -5.44
N VAL A 451 -12.99 33.67 -4.26
CA VAL A 451 -12.03 32.61 -3.83
C VAL A 451 -12.26 31.31 -4.60
N ALA A 452 -13.54 30.99 -4.87
CA ALA A 452 -13.90 29.84 -5.69
C ALA A 452 -13.34 29.98 -7.11
N ASP A 453 -13.51 31.15 -7.75
CA ASP A 453 -12.98 31.44 -9.09
C ASP A 453 -11.43 31.33 -9.11
N SER A 454 -10.75 31.82 -8.07
CA SER A 454 -9.30 31.65 -7.92
C SER A 454 -8.88 30.18 -7.81
N ALA A 455 -9.61 29.39 -7.03
CA ALA A 455 -9.35 27.95 -6.90
C ALA A 455 -9.57 27.21 -8.23
N LEU A 456 -10.64 27.54 -8.95
CA LEU A 456 -10.95 26.98 -10.27
C LEU A 456 -9.89 27.35 -11.33
N GLY A 457 -9.42 28.60 -11.34
CA GLY A 457 -8.34 29.05 -12.22
C GLY A 457 -7.04 28.26 -11.94
N ARG A 458 -6.75 27.94 -10.66
CA ARG A 458 -5.59 27.08 -10.32
C ARG A 458 -5.82 25.64 -10.75
N LEU A 459 -7.01 25.10 -10.56
CA LEU A 459 -7.39 23.76 -11.02
C LEU A 459 -7.21 23.62 -12.54
N GLU A 460 -7.65 24.62 -13.32
CA GLU A 460 -7.48 24.66 -14.78
C GLU A 460 -6.00 24.51 -15.18
N GLN A 461 -5.11 25.27 -14.52
CA GLN A 461 -3.67 25.21 -14.78
C GLN A 461 -3.06 23.84 -14.44
N LEU A 462 -3.54 23.17 -13.40
CA LEU A 462 -2.99 21.91 -12.92
C LEU A 462 -3.47 20.69 -13.70
N CYS A 463 -4.69 20.72 -14.23
CA CYS A 463 -5.28 19.55 -14.87
C CYS A 463 -5.60 19.73 -16.37
N ASP A 464 -5.13 20.82 -16.99
CA ASP A 464 -5.32 21.11 -18.41
C ASP A 464 -6.79 20.88 -18.86
N ARG A 465 -7.72 21.57 -18.19
CA ARG A 465 -9.17 21.46 -18.42
C ARG A 465 -9.70 20.04 -18.32
N CYS A 466 -9.34 19.32 -17.27
CA CYS A 466 -9.89 17.99 -17.00
C CYS A 466 -11.41 18.03 -16.77
N GLN A 467 -12.10 16.89 -16.88
CA GLN A 467 -13.56 16.82 -16.70
C GLN A 467 -14.02 17.44 -15.38
N HIS A 468 -13.25 17.25 -14.30
CA HIS A 468 -13.57 17.85 -13.01
C HIS A 468 -13.57 19.38 -13.05
N TYR A 469 -12.67 20.00 -13.83
CA TYR A 469 -12.68 21.44 -14.05
C TYR A 469 -14.04 21.90 -14.62
N TYR A 470 -14.54 21.25 -15.66
CA TYR A 470 -15.84 21.62 -16.25
C TYR A 470 -17.02 21.43 -15.29
N TYR A 471 -17.00 20.37 -14.48
CA TYR A 471 -18.04 20.18 -13.48
C TYR A 471 -18.06 21.30 -12.44
N PHE A 472 -16.90 21.68 -11.92
CA PHE A 472 -16.78 22.73 -10.92
C PHE A 472 -17.02 24.12 -11.50
N GLU A 473 -16.59 24.38 -12.73
CA GLU A 473 -16.88 25.63 -13.45
C GLU A 473 -18.41 25.79 -13.70
N ALA A 474 -19.08 24.72 -14.12
CA ALA A 474 -20.52 24.70 -14.27
C ALA A 474 -21.25 24.90 -12.94
N ALA A 475 -20.79 24.26 -11.86
CA ALA A 475 -21.30 24.47 -10.51
C ALA A 475 -21.15 25.94 -10.06
N ALA A 476 -20.02 26.56 -10.38
CA ALA A 476 -19.79 27.99 -10.15
C ALA A 476 -20.80 28.89 -10.89
N ALA A 477 -21.08 28.57 -12.16
CA ALA A 477 -22.10 29.28 -12.93
C ALA A 477 -23.52 29.13 -12.33
N LEU A 478 -23.87 27.90 -11.92
CA LEU A 478 -25.15 27.64 -11.22
C LEU A 478 -25.25 28.39 -9.89
N PHE A 479 -24.18 28.47 -9.13
CA PHE A 479 -24.13 29.23 -7.88
C PHE A 479 -24.40 30.72 -8.10
N ARG A 480 -23.95 31.27 -9.26
CA ARG A 480 -24.22 32.65 -9.69
C ARG A 480 -25.61 32.82 -10.30
N GLY A 481 -26.41 31.75 -10.39
CA GLY A 481 -27.75 31.76 -10.98
C GLY A 481 -27.77 31.67 -12.50
N ASP A 482 -26.65 31.42 -13.15
CA ASP A 482 -26.54 31.40 -14.62
C ASP A 482 -26.57 29.96 -15.19
N THR A 483 -27.79 29.43 -15.29
CA THR A 483 -28.05 28.10 -15.82
C THR A 483 -27.65 27.95 -17.28
N ALA A 484 -27.73 29.03 -18.09
CA ALA A 484 -27.37 28.98 -19.52
C ALA A 484 -25.86 28.81 -19.69
N VAL A 485 -25.07 29.56 -18.91
CA VAL A 485 -23.60 29.43 -18.90
C VAL A 485 -23.19 28.04 -18.38
N ALA A 486 -23.82 27.53 -17.31
CA ALA A 486 -23.52 26.19 -16.81
C ALA A 486 -23.74 25.11 -17.87
N ASN A 487 -24.86 25.15 -18.59
CA ASN A 487 -25.13 24.21 -19.68
C ASN A 487 -24.12 24.36 -20.83
N ALA A 488 -23.74 25.58 -21.18
CA ALA A 488 -22.72 25.82 -22.21
C ALA A 488 -21.33 25.30 -21.82
N ILE A 489 -20.98 25.36 -20.53
CA ILE A 489 -19.73 24.81 -20.00
C ILE A 489 -19.77 23.28 -20.07
N LEU A 490 -20.86 22.64 -19.61
CA LEU A 490 -21.01 21.19 -19.68
C LEU A 490 -21.03 20.66 -21.12
N ALA A 491 -21.57 21.41 -22.06
CA ALA A 491 -21.56 21.05 -23.48
C ALA A 491 -20.15 21.08 -24.10
N ARG A 492 -19.22 21.87 -23.55
CA ARG A 492 -17.82 21.92 -23.96
C ARG A 492 -16.94 20.89 -23.25
N MET A 493 -17.50 20.21 -22.26
CA MET A 493 -16.74 19.18 -21.54
C MET A 493 -16.29 18.08 -22.51
N PRO A 494 -14.99 17.75 -22.55
CA PRO A 494 -14.53 16.65 -23.38
C PRO A 494 -15.28 15.39 -23.00
N PRO A 495 -15.74 14.58 -23.98
CA PRO A 495 -16.40 13.32 -23.65
C PRO A 495 -15.48 12.54 -22.71
N ALA A 496 -16.06 11.92 -21.68
CA ALA A 496 -15.34 10.88 -20.95
C ALA A 496 -14.76 10.01 -22.05
N ARG A 497 -13.42 9.95 -22.17
CA ARG A 497 -12.80 9.16 -23.24
C ARG A 497 -13.46 7.80 -23.18
N THR A 498 -14.49 7.65 -24.02
CA THR A 498 -15.20 6.39 -24.23
C THR A 498 -14.19 5.41 -24.75
N PRO A 499 -14.29 4.14 -24.37
CA PRO A 499 -13.35 3.11 -24.73
C PRO A 499 -13.19 2.95 -26.24
#